data_51f28c4acfa15250cfe237ef686f7e14
#
_entry.id   51f28c4acfa15250cfe237ef686f7e14
#
_cell.length_a   1.000
_cell.length_b   1.000
_cell.length_c   1.000
_cell.angle_alpha   90.00
_cell.angle_beta   90.00
_cell.angle_gamma   90.00
#
_symmetry.space_group_name_H-M   'P 1'
#
loop_
_entity.id
_entity.type
_entity.pdbx_description
1 polymer ?
#
loop_
_entity_poly.entity_id
_entity_poly.type
_entity_poly.pdbx_seq_one_letter_code
_entity_poly.pdbx_strand_id
1 'polypeptide(L)'
;MEKYEYTITTHTADEILATISDLSAEVEPPVVYCDAQGACFFDDAPNPYTAAIVEILNAQGEQGWILVQVALREQDMICFWRRERPGLQ
;
A
#
# COMPACT_ATOMS: atom_id res chain seq x y z
N MET A 1 11.05 27.80 7.95
CA MET A 1 10.27 27.25 6.83
C MET A 1 10.36 25.74 6.85
N GLU A 2 9.20 25.09 6.82
CA GLU A 2 9.16 23.64 6.79
C GLU A 2 9.62 23.11 5.44
N LYS A 3 10.44 22.09 5.49
CA LYS A 3 10.92 21.42 4.29
C LYS A 3 10.54 19.95 4.36
N TYR A 4 10.23 19.38 3.21
CA TYR A 4 9.84 17.99 3.11
C TYR A 4 10.78 17.24 2.18
N GLU A 5 10.98 15.99 2.47
CA GLU A 5 11.64 15.08 1.55
C GLU A 5 10.66 14.04 1.07
N TYR A 6 10.91 13.49 -0.10
CA TYR A 6 10.00 12.56 -0.77
C TYR A 6 10.73 11.29 -1.15
N THR A 7 10.01 10.19 -1.09
CA THR A 7 10.52 8.90 -1.59
C THR A 7 9.40 8.13 -2.27
N ILE A 8 9.79 7.15 -3.04
CA ILE A 8 8.86 6.26 -3.74
C ILE A 8 9.24 4.84 -3.38
N THR A 9 8.25 4.04 -3.00
CA THR A 9 8.45 2.61 -2.78
C THR A 9 7.57 1.83 -3.73
N THR A 10 8.08 0.70 -4.22
CA THR A 10 7.35 -0.20 -5.11
C THR A 10 7.22 -1.55 -4.43
N HIS A 11 6.00 -2.07 -4.41
CA HIS A 11 5.70 -3.34 -3.76
C HIS A 11 5.03 -4.26 -4.78
N THR A 12 5.68 -5.37 -5.10
CA THR A 12 5.17 -6.32 -6.08
C THR A 12 4.05 -7.16 -5.47
N ALA A 13 3.25 -7.77 -6.33
CA ALA A 13 2.22 -8.70 -5.88
C ALA A 13 2.83 -9.83 -5.04
N ASP A 14 3.99 -10.32 -5.43
CA ASP A 14 4.69 -11.37 -4.68
C ASP A 14 5.09 -10.91 -3.28
N GLU A 15 5.53 -9.69 -3.15
CA GLU A 15 5.86 -9.10 -1.84
C GLU A 15 4.63 -9.03 -0.95
N ILE A 16 3.51 -8.58 -1.51
CA ILE A 16 2.26 -8.48 -0.77
C ILE A 16 1.79 -9.87 -0.34
N LEU A 17 1.86 -10.85 -1.23
CA LEU A 17 1.51 -12.23 -0.91
C LEU A 17 2.41 -12.82 0.18
N ALA A 18 3.70 -12.50 0.15
CA ALA A 18 4.63 -12.94 1.19
C ALA A 18 4.27 -12.34 2.55
N THR A 19 3.87 -11.07 2.58
CA THR A 19 3.41 -10.42 3.81
C THR A 19 2.16 -11.10 4.36
N ILE A 20 1.26 -11.52 3.47
CA ILE A 20 0.06 -12.26 3.84
C ILE A 20 0.42 -13.60 4.48
N SER A 21 1.41 -14.31 3.94
CA SER A 21 1.85 -15.59 4.49
C SER A 21 2.30 -15.47 5.95
N ASP A 22 2.83 -14.31 6.31
CA ASP A 22 3.25 -14.04 7.68
C ASP A 22 2.06 -13.74 8.60
N LEU A 23 0.93 -13.31 8.05
CA LEU A 23 -0.25 -12.91 8.81
C LEU A 23 -1.30 -14.01 8.88
N SER A 24 -1.39 -14.89 7.88
CA SER A 24 -2.45 -15.87 7.76
C SER A 24 -2.02 -17.02 6.88
N ALA A 25 -2.52 -18.22 7.20
CA ALA A 25 -2.17 -19.43 6.48
C ALA A 25 -2.82 -19.55 5.10
N GLU A 26 -3.95 -18.87 4.87
CA GLU A 26 -4.65 -18.97 3.60
C GLU A 26 -5.15 -17.60 3.17
N VAL A 27 -4.77 -17.20 1.97
CA VAL A 27 -5.18 -15.92 1.45
C VAL A 27 -5.50 -16.02 -0.02
N GLU A 28 -6.68 -15.57 -0.37
CA GLU A 28 -7.04 -15.34 -1.76
C GLU A 28 -6.92 -13.85 -2.04
N PRO A 29 -6.29 -13.45 -3.16
CA PRO A 29 -6.26 -12.04 -3.54
C PRO A 29 -7.67 -11.49 -3.67
N PRO A 30 -7.90 -10.22 -3.30
CA PRO A 30 -9.22 -9.62 -3.49
C PRO A 30 -9.57 -9.57 -4.96
N VAL A 31 -10.80 -9.86 -5.25
CA VAL A 31 -11.29 -9.69 -6.61
C VAL A 31 -11.83 -8.27 -6.75
N VAL A 32 -11.19 -7.51 -7.62
CA VAL A 32 -11.72 -6.22 -8.05
C VAL A 32 -12.51 -6.49 -9.32
N TYR A 33 -13.79 -6.21 -9.29
CA TYR A 33 -14.61 -6.37 -10.48
C TYR A 33 -15.23 -5.03 -10.86
N CYS A 34 -15.35 -4.83 -12.15
CA CYS A 34 -15.90 -3.60 -12.69
C CYS A 34 -17.12 -3.90 -13.53
N ASP A 35 -18.14 -3.05 -13.42
CA ASP A 35 -19.34 -3.23 -14.22
C ASP A 35 -19.18 -2.59 -15.61
N ALA A 36 -20.23 -2.73 -16.44
CA ALA A 36 -20.19 -2.21 -17.80
C ALA A 36 -20.16 -0.68 -17.86
N GLN A 37 -20.49 0.00 -16.78
CA GLN A 37 -20.46 1.46 -16.70
C GLN A 37 -19.12 1.98 -16.17
N GLY A 38 -18.20 1.08 -15.86
CA GLY A 38 -16.87 1.46 -15.38
C GLY A 38 -16.77 1.66 -13.89
N ALA A 39 -17.82 1.40 -13.12
CA ALA A 39 -17.76 1.43 -11.65
C ALA A 39 -17.04 0.15 -11.18
N CYS A 40 -16.05 0.32 -10.32
CA CYS A 40 -15.26 -0.80 -9.81
C CYS A 40 -15.55 -1.02 -8.34
N PHE A 41 -15.63 -2.27 -7.94
CA PHE A 41 -16.03 -2.67 -6.59
C PHE A 41 -14.97 -3.60 -5.99
N PHE A 42 -14.72 -3.40 -4.70
CA PHE A 42 -13.92 -4.32 -3.91
C PHE A 42 -14.83 -5.26 -3.14
N ASP A 43 -14.36 -6.46 -2.93
CA ASP A 43 -15.03 -7.38 -2.02
C ASP A 43 -14.92 -6.82 -0.60
N ASP A 44 -16.05 -6.60 0.05
CA ASP A 44 -16.10 -6.06 1.41
C ASP A 44 -15.77 -7.08 2.50
N ALA A 45 -15.55 -8.34 2.15
CA ALA A 45 -15.16 -9.34 3.13
C ALA A 45 -13.81 -8.98 3.76
N PRO A 46 -13.59 -9.29 5.04
CA PRO A 46 -12.26 -9.09 5.64
C PRO A 46 -11.21 -9.75 4.76
N ASN A 47 -10.34 -8.92 4.21
CA ASN A 47 -9.44 -9.36 3.16
C ASN A 47 -8.01 -9.32 3.65
N PRO A 48 -7.35 -10.47 3.77
CA PRO A 48 -5.95 -10.50 4.18
C PRO A 48 -5.03 -9.72 3.25
N TYR A 49 -5.39 -9.60 1.99
CA TYR A 49 -4.61 -8.80 1.04
C TYR A 49 -4.63 -7.32 1.43
N THR A 50 -5.79 -6.81 1.80
CA THR A 50 -5.92 -5.45 2.30
C THR A 50 -5.14 -5.27 3.61
N ALA A 51 -5.22 -6.26 4.50
CA ALA A 51 -4.47 -6.23 5.74
C ALA A 51 -2.96 -6.20 5.49
N ALA A 52 -2.48 -6.95 4.50
CA ALA A 52 -1.06 -6.93 4.13
C ALA A 52 -0.65 -5.57 3.59
N ILE A 53 -1.48 -4.94 2.78
CA ILE A 53 -1.21 -3.60 2.27
C ILE A 53 -1.11 -2.61 3.43
N VAL A 54 -2.04 -2.66 4.37
CA VAL A 54 -2.01 -1.79 5.56
C VAL A 54 -0.72 -2.02 6.35
N GLU A 55 -0.30 -3.26 6.51
CA GLU A 55 0.95 -3.59 7.21
C GLU A 55 2.16 -2.96 6.52
N ILE A 56 2.21 -3.04 5.19
CA ILE A 56 3.27 -2.44 4.40
C ILE A 56 3.27 -0.92 4.57
N LEU A 57 2.09 -0.30 4.51
CA LEU A 57 1.98 1.15 4.68
C LEU A 57 2.38 1.58 6.09
N ASN A 58 1.96 0.83 7.10
CA ASN A 58 2.27 1.16 8.48
C ASN A 58 3.77 1.04 8.78
N ALA A 59 4.46 0.10 8.15
CA ALA A 59 5.90 -0.05 8.33
C ALA A 59 6.64 1.22 7.93
N GLN A 60 6.21 1.87 6.85
CA GLN A 60 6.79 3.14 6.43
C GLN A 60 6.36 4.28 7.34
N GLY A 61 5.09 4.25 7.76
CA GLY A 61 4.57 5.27 8.67
C GLY A 61 5.34 5.31 10.00
N GLU A 62 5.77 4.15 10.49
CA GLU A 62 6.57 4.07 11.71
C GLU A 62 7.92 4.78 11.59
N GLN A 63 8.39 4.97 10.36
CA GLN A 63 9.63 5.69 10.11
C GLN A 63 9.39 7.17 9.85
N GLY A 64 8.16 7.63 10.06
CA GLY A 64 7.82 9.05 9.90
C GLY A 64 7.34 9.43 8.50
N TRP A 65 7.20 8.46 7.61
CA TRP A 65 6.72 8.75 6.26
C TRP A 65 5.21 8.91 6.24
N ILE A 66 4.74 9.90 5.48
CA ILE A 66 3.32 10.18 5.28
C ILE A 66 2.99 9.81 3.84
N LEU A 67 1.96 9.00 3.66
CA LEU A 67 1.54 8.57 2.34
C LEU A 67 0.88 9.73 1.61
N VAL A 68 1.38 10.04 0.43
CA VAL A 68 0.83 11.08 -0.44
C VAL A 68 -0.14 10.47 -1.44
N GLN A 69 0.25 9.37 -2.04
CA GLN A 69 -0.55 8.74 -3.09
C GLN A 69 -0.14 7.29 -3.27
N VAL A 70 -1.10 6.47 -3.66
CA VAL A 70 -0.87 5.08 -4.06
C VAL A 70 -1.33 4.92 -5.50
N ALA A 71 -0.49 4.30 -6.31
CA ALA A 71 -0.87 3.90 -7.66
C ALA A 71 -0.86 2.37 -7.72
N LEU A 72 -2.03 1.79 -7.96
CA LEU A 72 -2.15 0.34 -8.11
C LEU A 72 -2.00 -0.01 -9.58
N ARG A 73 -1.12 -0.96 -9.86
CA ARG A 73 -0.93 -1.48 -11.20
C ARG A 73 -1.19 -2.98 -11.20
N GLU A 74 -1.18 -3.58 -12.38
CA GLU A 74 -1.49 -5.00 -12.55
C GLU A 74 -0.59 -5.92 -11.74
N GLN A 75 0.68 -5.57 -11.60
CA GLN A 75 1.68 -6.43 -10.98
C GLN A 75 2.33 -5.83 -9.74
N ASP A 76 2.02 -4.58 -9.43
CA ASP A 76 2.67 -3.92 -8.30
C ASP A 76 1.83 -2.75 -7.77
N MET A 77 2.33 -2.19 -6.70
CA MET A 77 1.77 -1.01 -6.06
C MET A 77 2.90 -0.01 -5.87
N ILE A 78 2.70 1.22 -6.31
CA ILE A 78 3.68 2.28 -6.14
C ILE A 78 3.14 3.24 -5.11
N CYS A 79 3.92 3.51 -4.08
CA CYS A 79 3.56 4.44 -3.02
C CYS A 79 4.47 5.66 -3.06
N PHE A 80 3.85 6.83 -2.99
CA PHE A 80 4.55 8.10 -2.94
C PHE A 80 4.46 8.63 -1.53
N TRP A 81 5.61 8.95 -0.95
CA TRP A 81 5.72 9.32 0.46
C TRP A 81 6.40 10.67 0.63
N ARG A 82 6.06 11.35 1.71
CA ARG A 82 6.81 12.53 2.14
C ARG A 82 7.00 12.45 3.64
N ARG A 83 8.00 13.13 4.12
CA ARG A 83 8.13 13.39 5.56
C ARG A 83 8.80 14.74 5.76
N GLU A 84 8.56 15.30 6.92
CA GLU A 84 9.22 16.54 7.27
C GLU A 84 10.73 16.28 7.36
N ARG A 85 11.48 17.09 6.65
CA ARG A 85 12.91 16.97 6.67
C ARG A 85 13.43 17.43 8.02
N PRO A 86 14.26 16.62 8.71
CA PRO A 86 14.83 17.08 9.98
C PRO A 86 15.50 18.41 9.76
N GLY A 87 15.19 19.36 10.65
CA GLY A 87 15.75 20.69 10.53
C GLY A 87 17.24 20.66 10.75
N LEU A 88 17.97 20.54 9.67
CA LEU A 88 19.38 20.82 9.70
C LEU A 88 19.55 22.31 9.64
N GLN A 89 19.95 22.83 10.71
CA GLN A 89 20.18 24.27 10.82
C GLN A 89 21.55 24.62 10.30
#